data_6aa6cfc1dcb234c418d31d6839103546
#
_entry.id   6aa6cfc1dcb234c418d31d6839103546
#
_cell.length_a   1.000
_cell.length_b   1.000
_cell.length_c   1.000
_cell.angle_alpha   90.00
_cell.angle_beta   90.00
_cell.angle_gamma   90.00
#
_symmetry.space_group_name_H-M   'P 1'
#
loop_
_entity.id
_entity.type
_entity.pdbx_description
1 polymer ?
#
loop_
_entity_poly.entity_id
_entity_poly.type
_entity_poly.pdbx_seq_one_letter_code
_entity_poly.pdbx_strand_id
1 'polypeptide(L)'
;YKGETFGLVGESGSGKTTIGRAIMRILPTSGGEVFYKGQKINGKISHALDKQVIKEIQMIFQDPQSSLNERAKVSYIVGEGLMNVRPDLSAAERDEKVRQALLDVGLLPEFASRFPHEFSGGQRQRIGIARALVMEPEFIVADEPISALDVSIRAQVLNLLNSMKKSRGLTYLFIAHDLSVVRFISDRIAVISKGRIVELAEAEELFLHPLHPYTKALLSAVPIPDPGLEKKKKLLVYDPSCH
;
A
#
# COMPACT_ATOMS: atom_id res chain seq x y z
N TYR A 1 -14.47 0.97 3.06
CA TYR A 1 -15.26 -0.04 3.77
C TYR A 1 -14.40 -1.26 4.08
N LYS A 2 -14.86 -2.11 5.02
CA LYS A 2 -14.14 -3.35 5.37
C LYS A 2 -14.08 -4.29 4.15
N GLY A 3 -12.90 -4.85 3.87
CA GLY A 3 -12.67 -5.72 2.71
C GLY A 3 -12.52 -4.98 1.38
N GLU A 4 -12.52 -3.66 1.38
CA GLU A 4 -12.37 -2.80 0.20
C GLU A 4 -10.89 -2.49 -0.07
N THR A 5 -10.54 -2.33 -1.33
CA THR A 5 -9.32 -1.64 -1.76
C THR A 5 -9.70 -0.23 -2.18
N PHE A 6 -9.29 0.76 -1.39
CA PHE A 6 -9.47 2.16 -1.69
C PHE A 6 -8.20 2.73 -2.35
N GLY A 7 -8.31 3.10 -3.61
CA GLY A 7 -7.21 3.68 -4.37
C GLY A 7 -7.05 5.18 -4.10
N LEU A 8 -5.82 5.63 -3.90
CA LEU A 8 -5.48 7.05 -3.78
C LEU A 8 -4.47 7.42 -4.86
N VAL A 9 -4.86 8.23 -5.83
CA VAL A 9 -4.05 8.60 -6.99
C VAL A 9 -3.86 10.10 -7.13
N GLY A 10 -2.77 10.51 -7.77
CA GLY A 10 -2.46 11.90 -8.05
C GLY A 10 -0.97 12.06 -8.37
N GLU A 11 -0.56 13.25 -8.77
CA GLU A 11 0.83 13.57 -9.08
C GLU A 11 1.77 13.39 -7.89
N SER A 12 3.07 13.28 -8.18
CA SER A 12 4.10 13.32 -7.16
C SER A 12 4.01 14.64 -6.37
N GLY A 13 4.16 14.56 -5.05
CA GLY A 13 4.03 15.73 -4.17
C GLY A 13 2.59 16.15 -3.84
N SER A 14 1.55 15.45 -4.32
CA SER A 14 0.15 15.78 -4.00
C SER A 14 -0.27 15.44 -2.56
N GLY A 15 0.59 14.77 -1.77
CA GLY A 15 0.33 14.47 -0.36
C GLY A 15 -0.08 13.02 -0.06
N LYS A 16 -0.11 12.11 -1.04
CA LYS A 16 -0.54 10.70 -0.88
C LYS A 16 0.21 9.96 0.23
N THR A 17 1.53 9.92 0.14
CA THR A 17 2.41 9.30 1.15
C THR A 17 2.26 9.96 2.52
N THR A 18 2.06 11.28 2.55
CA THR A 18 1.82 12.03 3.81
C THR A 18 0.54 11.56 4.49
N ILE A 19 -0.54 11.37 3.73
CA ILE A 19 -1.81 10.81 4.24
C ILE A 19 -1.58 9.41 4.81
N GLY A 20 -0.93 8.52 4.05
CA GLY A 20 -0.62 7.16 4.52
C GLY A 20 0.18 7.17 5.82
N ARG A 21 1.23 7.98 5.91
CA ARG A 21 2.07 8.11 7.11
C ARG A 21 1.34 8.77 8.29
N ALA A 22 0.40 9.68 8.03
CA ALA A 22 -0.43 10.27 9.07
C ALA A 22 -1.42 9.24 9.66
N ILE A 23 -2.03 8.40 8.82
CA ILE A 23 -2.89 7.27 9.27
C ILE A 23 -2.08 6.29 10.12
N MET A 24 -0.86 5.98 9.70
CA MET A 24 0.08 5.13 10.45
C MET A 24 0.65 5.79 11.71
N ARG A 25 0.31 7.06 11.98
CA ARG A 25 0.84 7.85 13.11
C ARG A 25 2.37 8.05 13.08
N ILE A 26 3.00 7.82 11.93
CA ILE A 26 4.43 8.10 11.70
C ILE A 26 4.65 9.62 11.61
N LEU A 27 3.69 10.34 11.04
CA LEU A 27 3.69 11.80 10.98
C LEU A 27 2.57 12.37 11.87
N PRO A 28 2.84 13.42 12.66
CA PRO A 28 1.79 14.10 13.39
C PRO A 28 0.86 14.85 12.44
N THR A 29 -0.43 14.94 12.80
CA THR A 29 -1.40 15.76 12.09
C THR A 29 -1.40 17.17 12.67
N SER A 30 -1.39 18.19 11.82
CA SER A 30 -1.52 19.61 12.24
C SER A 30 -2.97 20.00 12.57
N GLY A 31 -3.94 19.24 12.08
CA GLY A 31 -5.37 19.44 12.30
C GLY A 31 -6.17 18.24 11.81
N GLY A 32 -7.49 18.28 12.03
CA GLY A 32 -8.39 17.19 11.65
C GLY A 32 -8.30 15.98 12.58
N GLU A 33 -9.10 14.98 12.27
CA GLU A 33 -9.24 13.76 13.08
C GLU A 33 -9.13 12.53 12.18
N VAL A 34 -8.49 11.49 12.70
CA VAL A 34 -8.39 10.17 12.06
C VAL A 34 -9.10 9.18 12.98
N PHE A 35 -10.08 8.48 12.43
CA PHE A 35 -10.83 7.45 13.14
C PHE A 35 -10.55 6.06 12.58
N TYR A 36 -10.37 5.10 13.45
CA TYR A 36 -10.30 3.69 13.14
C TYR A 36 -11.29 2.92 14.01
N LYS A 37 -12.21 2.17 13.41
CA LYS A 37 -13.29 1.45 14.11
C LYS A 37 -14.06 2.36 15.10
N GLY A 38 -14.33 3.61 14.69
CA GLY A 38 -15.04 4.60 15.50
C GLY A 38 -14.23 5.24 16.63
N GLN A 39 -12.96 4.86 16.81
CA GLN A 39 -12.07 5.45 17.81
C GLN A 39 -11.08 6.41 17.15
N LYS A 40 -10.90 7.59 17.75
CA LYS A 40 -9.89 8.55 17.30
C LYS A 40 -8.50 8.02 17.59
N ILE A 41 -7.67 7.94 16.53
CA ILE A 41 -6.32 7.37 16.59
C ILE A 41 -5.20 8.40 16.44
N ASN A 42 -5.45 9.64 16.03
CA ASN A 42 -4.41 10.67 15.97
C ASN A 42 -4.30 11.45 17.29
N GLY A 43 -3.11 12.04 17.52
CA GLY A 43 -2.80 12.71 18.79
C GLY A 43 -2.46 11.73 19.92
N LYS A 44 -2.75 12.12 21.16
CA LYS A 44 -2.54 11.26 22.33
C LYS A 44 -3.65 10.22 22.44
N ILE A 45 -3.27 8.95 22.49
CA ILE A 45 -4.19 7.83 22.69
C ILE A 45 -3.69 6.93 23.84
N SER A 46 -4.55 6.04 24.34
CA SER A 46 -4.18 5.10 25.39
C SER A 46 -3.19 4.06 24.87
N HIS A 47 -2.36 3.52 25.74
CA HIS A 47 -1.39 2.46 25.38
C HIS A 47 -2.08 1.20 24.80
N ALA A 48 -3.27 0.86 25.30
CA ALA A 48 -4.05 -0.26 24.79
C ALA A 48 -4.49 -0.03 23.34
N LEU A 49 -5.02 1.17 23.04
CA LEU A 49 -5.42 1.53 21.67
C LEU A 49 -4.20 1.63 20.75
N ASP A 50 -3.07 2.14 21.24
CA ASP A 50 -1.82 2.21 20.46
C ASP A 50 -1.34 0.81 20.05
N LYS A 51 -1.30 -0.14 20.97
CA LYS A 51 -0.98 -1.55 20.67
C LYS A 51 -1.95 -2.17 19.66
N GLN A 52 -3.24 -1.88 19.80
CA GLN A 52 -4.24 -2.36 18.84
C GLN A 52 -3.99 -1.78 17.45
N VAL A 53 -3.80 -0.47 17.33
CA VAL A 53 -3.51 0.21 16.06
C VAL A 53 -2.26 -0.36 15.40
N ILE A 54 -1.16 -0.52 16.17
CA ILE A 54 0.10 -1.08 15.67
C ILE A 54 -0.09 -2.51 15.16
N LYS A 55 -0.95 -3.31 15.79
CA LYS A 55 -1.25 -4.68 15.35
C LYS A 55 -2.12 -4.70 14.10
N GLU A 56 -3.21 -3.92 14.11
CA GLU A 56 -4.27 -4.03 13.11
C GLU A 56 -4.03 -3.20 11.85
N ILE A 57 -3.18 -2.16 11.92
CA ILE A 57 -2.84 -1.31 10.79
C ILE A 57 -1.34 -1.49 10.46
N GLN A 58 -1.05 -1.92 9.24
CA GLN A 58 0.32 -2.14 8.78
C GLN A 58 0.61 -1.35 7.51
N MET A 59 1.89 -1.17 7.18
CA MET A 59 2.32 -0.44 5.99
C MET A 59 3.26 -1.28 5.12
N ILE A 60 3.00 -1.28 3.82
CA ILE A 60 3.92 -1.74 2.79
C ILE A 60 4.55 -0.49 2.18
N PHE A 61 5.87 -0.37 2.28
CA PHE A 61 6.61 0.81 1.86
C PHE A 61 6.95 0.77 0.37
N GLN A 62 7.14 1.95 -0.22
CA GLN A 62 7.46 2.16 -1.62
C GLN A 62 8.78 1.51 -2.04
N ASP A 63 9.83 1.69 -1.23
CA ASP A 63 11.15 1.16 -1.51
C ASP A 63 11.52 0.07 -0.50
N PRO A 64 11.56 -1.20 -0.95
CA PRO A 64 11.96 -2.30 -0.10
C PRO A 64 13.43 -2.22 0.31
N GLN A 65 14.30 -1.56 -0.47
CA GLN A 65 15.72 -1.47 -0.13
C GLN A 65 15.94 -0.57 1.08
N SER A 66 15.32 0.60 1.10
CA SER A 66 15.45 1.52 2.24
C SER A 66 14.65 1.09 3.47
N SER A 67 13.65 0.22 3.30
CA SER A 67 12.75 -0.21 4.38
C SER A 67 13.18 -1.49 5.11
N LEU A 68 14.15 -2.24 4.57
CA LEU A 68 14.69 -3.46 5.18
C LEU A 68 16.09 -3.21 5.76
N ASN A 69 16.33 -3.71 6.96
CA ASN A 69 17.67 -3.65 7.56
C ASN A 69 18.59 -4.68 6.90
N GLU A 70 19.51 -4.23 6.03
CA GLU A 70 20.45 -5.09 5.30
C GLU A 70 21.38 -5.94 6.18
N ARG A 71 21.50 -5.59 7.46
CA ARG A 71 22.34 -6.31 8.44
C ARG A 71 21.57 -7.32 9.29
N ALA A 72 20.26 -7.39 9.13
CA ALA A 72 19.40 -8.32 9.84
C ALA A 72 18.95 -9.47 8.94
N LYS A 73 18.78 -10.67 9.51
CA LYS A 73 18.20 -11.81 8.81
C LYS A 73 16.73 -11.57 8.49
N VAL A 74 16.24 -12.17 7.43
CA VAL A 74 14.83 -12.10 7.01
C VAL A 74 13.90 -12.53 8.15
N SER A 75 14.25 -13.58 8.92
CA SER A 75 13.46 -14.01 10.08
C SER A 75 13.27 -12.90 11.12
N TYR A 76 14.34 -12.16 11.41
CA TYR A 76 14.26 -11.03 12.34
C TYR A 76 13.40 -9.89 11.75
N ILE A 77 13.64 -9.50 10.48
CA ILE A 77 12.93 -8.40 9.82
C ILE A 77 11.41 -8.66 9.79
N VAL A 78 11.02 -9.89 9.46
CA VAL A 78 9.60 -10.27 9.39
C VAL A 78 9.01 -10.39 10.81
N GLY A 79 9.77 -10.98 11.75
CA GLY A 79 9.29 -11.29 13.12
C GLY A 79 9.39 -10.15 14.13
N GLU A 80 10.09 -9.04 13.83
CA GLU A 80 10.37 -7.95 14.78
C GLU A 80 9.08 -7.34 15.37
N GLY A 81 8.06 -7.12 14.54
CA GLY A 81 6.77 -6.60 14.99
C GLY A 81 6.10 -7.49 16.03
N LEU A 82 6.20 -8.82 15.87
CA LEU A 82 5.62 -9.78 16.81
C LEU A 82 6.28 -9.70 18.19
N MET A 83 7.60 -9.47 18.25
CA MET A 83 8.32 -9.37 19.55
C MET A 83 7.80 -8.21 20.40
N ASN A 84 7.39 -7.11 19.76
CA ASN A 84 6.90 -5.92 20.45
C ASN A 84 5.41 -6.01 20.81
N VAL A 85 4.58 -6.57 19.93
CA VAL A 85 3.11 -6.56 20.07
C VAL A 85 2.59 -7.85 20.69
N ARG A 86 3.28 -8.97 20.49
CA ARG A 86 2.92 -10.31 20.99
C ARG A 86 4.04 -10.93 21.83
N PRO A 87 4.39 -10.29 22.97
CA PRO A 87 5.42 -10.82 23.86
C PRO A 87 5.01 -12.16 24.52
N ASP A 88 3.72 -12.51 24.43
CA ASP A 88 3.14 -13.78 24.87
C ASP A 88 3.58 -14.99 24.02
N LEU A 89 4.00 -14.76 22.76
CA LEU A 89 4.44 -15.85 21.88
C LEU A 89 5.85 -16.35 22.25
N SER A 90 5.99 -17.66 22.30
CA SER A 90 7.31 -18.32 22.39
C SER A 90 8.15 -18.07 21.12
N ALA A 91 9.45 -18.32 21.19
CA ALA A 91 10.32 -18.23 20.02
C ALA A 91 9.86 -19.15 18.88
N ALA A 92 9.49 -20.41 19.21
CA ALA A 92 9.03 -21.38 18.24
C ALA A 92 7.73 -20.96 17.53
N GLU A 93 6.77 -20.37 18.27
CA GLU A 93 5.53 -19.86 17.68
C GLU A 93 5.79 -18.65 16.76
N ARG A 94 6.72 -17.76 17.12
CA ARG A 94 7.13 -16.65 16.26
C ARG A 94 7.80 -17.15 14.98
N ASP A 95 8.72 -18.12 15.09
CA ASP A 95 9.40 -18.70 13.93
C ASP A 95 8.40 -19.38 12.98
N GLU A 96 7.38 -20.07 13.51
CA GLU A 96 6.32 -20.66 12.70
C GLU A 96 5.47 -19.59 11.99
N LYS A 97 5.12 -18.49 12.67
CA LYS A 97 4.41 -17.36 12.03
C LYS A 97 5.24 -16.72 10.91
N VAL A 98 6.54 -16.55 11.13
CA VAL A 98 7.47 -16.04 10.12
C VAL A 98 7.54 -16.99 8.93
N ARG A 99 7.68 -18.30 9.18
CA ARG A 99 7.68 -19.34 8.16
C ARG A 99 6.41 -19.29 7.30
N GLN A 100 5.26 -19.20 7.95
CA GLN A 100 3.98 -19.11 7.26
C GLN A 100 3.84 -17.81 6.45
N ALA A 101 4.26 -16.67 7.01
CA ALA A 101 4.23 -15.39 6.30
C ALA A 101 5.12 -15.39 5.03
N LEU A 102 6.26 -16.08 5.06
CA LEU A 102 7.10 -16.26 3.87
C LEU A 102 6.42 -17.13 2.82
N LEU A 103 5.80 -18.24 3.22
CA LEU A 103 5.02 -19.10 2.32
C LEU A 103 3.86 -18.34 1.67
N ASP A 104 3.14 -17.53 2.45
CA ASP A 104 2.01 -16.73 1.97
C ASP A 104 2.38 -15.77 0.84
N VAL A 105 3.61 -15.27 0.84
CA VAL A 105 4.13 -14.40 -0.21
C VAL A 105 4.91 -15.15 -1.30
N GLY A 106 4.89 -16.49 -1.28
CA GLY A 106 5.54 -17.33 -2.27
C GLY A 106 7.07 -17.35 -2.14
N LEU A 107 7.60 -17.19 -0.93
CA LEU A 107 9.02 -17.36 -0.60
C LEU A 107 9.23 -18.68 0.15
N LEU A 108 10.40 -19.29 -0.07
CA LEU A 108 10.77 -20.51 0.63
C LEU A 108 11.10 -20.22 2.10
N PRO A 109 10.70 -21.08 3.05
CA PRO A 109 11.00 -20.90 4.48
C PRO A 109 12.50 -20.82 4.80
N GLU A 110 13.34 -21.51 4.03
CA GLU A 110 14.80 -21.50 4.17
C GLU A 110 15.40 -20.09 3.98
N PHE A 111 14.67 -19.22 3.30
CA PHE A 111 15.08 -17.83 3.11
C PHE A 111 15.08 -17.02 4.41
N ALA A 112 14.43 -17.50 5.46
CA ALA A 112 14.40 -16.89 6.78
C ALA A 112 15.81 -16.64 7.38
N SER A 113 16.79 -17.49 7.04
CA SER A 113 18.17 -17.40 7.54
C SER A 113 19.08 -16.44 6.75
N ARG A 114 18.62 -15.97 5.58
CA ARG A 114 19.37 -15.11 4.66
C ARG A 114 19.23 -13.63 4.99
N PHE A 115 20.05 -12.81 4.32
CA PHE A 115 20.03 -11.35 4.43
C PHE A 115 19.38 -10.69 3.19
N PRO A 116 18.80 -9.48 3.32
CA PRO A 116 18.10 -8.81 2.21
C PRO A 116 18.94 -8.65 0.94
N HIS A 117 20.24 -8.37 1.05
CA HIS A 117 21.13 -8.18 -0.09
C HIS A 117 21.28 -9.43 -0.98
N GLU A 118 20.89 -10.62 -0.50
CA GLU A 118 20.92 -11.87 -1.27
C GLU A 118 19.69 -12.08 -2.17
N PHE A 119 18.74 -11.11 -2.18
CA PHE A 119 17.46 -11.22 -2.87
C PHE A 119 17.31 -10.21 -4.00
N SER A 120 16.53 -10.59 -5.02
CA SER A 120 16.09 -9.67 -6.07
C SER A 120 15.12 -8.60 -5.50
N GLY A 121 14.93 -7.49 -6.25
CA GLY A 121 13.99 -6.43 -5.86
C GLY A 121 12.58 -6.95 -5.59
N GLY A 122 12.06 -7.84 -6.44
CA GLY A 122 10.75 -8.44 -6.24
C GLY A 122 10.67 -9.37 -5.02
N GLN A 123 11.73 -10.10 -4.70
CA GLN A 123 11.80 -10.90 -3.49
C GLN A 123 11.88 -10.04 -2.23
N ARG A 124 12.66 -8.95 -2.25
CA ARG A 124 12.69 -7.96 -1.15
C ARG A 124 11.33 -7.32 -0.92
N GLN A 125 10.60 -6.99 -1.99
CA GLN A 125 9.23 -6.51 -1.86
C GLN A 125 8.31 -7.54 -1.18
N ARG A 126 8.42 -8.80 -1.54
CA ARG A 126 7.67 -9.88 -0.89
C ARG A 126 8.05 -10.06 0.59
N ILE A 127 9.32 -9.86 0.96
CA ILE A 127 9.75 -9.83 2.37
C ILE A 127 9.07 -8.65 3.11
N GLY A 128 9.01 -7.47 2.49
CA GLY A 128 8.29 -6.31 3.04
C GLY A 128 6.79 -6.56 3.22
N ILE A 129 6.18 -7.28 2.28
CA ILE A 129 4.76 -7.71 2.39
C ILE A 129 4.61 -8.74 3.52
N ALA A 130 5.49 -9.75 3.62
CA ALA A 130 5.47 -10.74 4.70
C ALA A 130 5.58 -10.09 6.07
N ARG A 131 6.45 -9.06 6.22
CA ARG A 131 6.60 -8.27 7.44
C ARG A 131 5.29 -7.59 7.87
N ALA A 132 4.49 -7.10 6.91
CA ALA A 132 3.19 -6.54 7.22
C ALA A 132 2.16 -7.63 7.56
N LEU A 133 2.15 -8.74 6.82
CA LEU A 133 1.15 -9.81 6.95
C LEU A 133 1.32 -10.67 8.22
N VAL A 134 2.55 -10.80 8.75
CA VAL A 134 2.84 -11.60 9.95
C VAL A 134 2.11 -11.08 11.20
N MET A 135 1.78 -9.79 11.19
CA MET A 135 1.02 -9.11 12.24
C MET A 135 -0.48 -9.46 12.21
N GLU A 136 -0.95 -10.13 11.15
CA GLU A 136 -2.37 -10.43 10.90
C GLU A 136 -3.23 -9.14 10.94
N PRO A 137 -2.90 -8.13 10.11
CA PRO A 137 -3.58 -6.86 10.13
C PRO A 137 -5.00 -6.97 9.55
N GLU A 138 -5.85 -5.97 9.85
CA GLU A 138 -7.14 -5.80 9.18
C GLU A 138 -7.08 -4.71 8.09
N PHE A 139 -6.13 -3.77 8.23
CA PHE A 139 -5.96 -2.66 7.31
C PHE A 139 -4.48 -2.47 6.92
N ILE A 140 -4.23 -2.34 5.63
CA ILE A 140 -2.88 -2.14 5.09
C ILE A 140 -2.84 -0.85 4.26
N VAL A 141 -1.91 0.03 4.59
CA VAL A 141 -1.51 1.16 3.75
C VAL A 141 -0.40 0.67 2.81
N ALA A 142 -0.70 0.52 1.54
CA ALA A 142 0.26 0.13 0.50
C ALA A 142 0.72 1.39 -0.24
N ASP A 143 1.88 1.94 0.14
CA ASP A 143 2.44 3.17 -0.43
C ASP A 143 3.34 2.82 -1.61
N GLU A 144 2.81 3.00 -2.83
CA GLU A 144 3.47 2.69 -4.10
C GLU A 144 4.19 1.33 -4.14
N PRO A 145 3.55 0.21 -3.74
CA PRO A 145 4.21 -1.05 -3.43
C PRO A 145 4.85 -1.75 -4.63
N ILE A 146 4.67 -1.22 -5.84
CA ILE A 146 5.17 -1.81 -7.10
C ILE A 146 5.96 -0.83 -7.96
N SER A 147 6.17 0.42 -7.53
CA SER A 147 6.76 1.48 -8.35
C SER A 147 8.20 1.15 -8.80
N ALA A 148 8.98 0.51 -7.93
CA ALA A 148 10.39 0.16 -8.16
C ALA A 148 10.58 -1.22 -8.82
N LEU A 149 9.50 -1.89 -9.28
CA LEU A 149 9.56 -3.25 -9.80
C LEU A 149 9.38 -3.30 -11.32
N ASP A 150 9.96 -4.33 -11.95
CA ASP A 150 9.76 -4.65 -13.36
C ASP A 150 8.30 -5.05 -13.64
N VAL A 151 7.84 -4.85 -14.87
CA VAL A 151 6.44 -5.05 -15.29
C VAL A 151 5.91 -6.45 -14.94
N SER A 152 6.69 -7.49 -15.17
CA SER A 152 6.31 -8.88 -14.88
C SER A 152 6.16 -9.13 -13.37
N ILE A 153 7.02 -8.53 -12.57
CA ILE A 153 6.98 -8.65 -11.10
C ILE A 153 5.85 -7.83 -10.51
N ARG A 154 5.52 -6.65 -11.09
CA ARG A 154 4.36 -5.83 -10.68
C ARG A 154 3.07 -6.65 -10.70
N ALA A 155 2.82 -7.37 -11.82
CA ALA A 155 1.63 -8.20 -11.95
C ALA A 155 1.56 -9.30 -10.87
N GLN A 156 2.69 -9.94 -10.56
CA GLN A 156 2.76 -10.97 -9.52
C GLN A 156 2.44 -10.40 -8.13
N VAL A 157 2.99 -9.22 -7.79
CA VAL A 157 2.73 -8.57 -6.49
C VAL A 157 1.28 -8.11 -6.39
N LEU A 158 0.69 -7.54 -7.45
CA LEU A 158 -0.73 -7.17 -7.47
C LEU A 158 -1.66 -8.38 -7.28
N ASN A 159 -1.38 -9.49 -7.96
CA ASN A 159 -2.13 -10.73 -7.80
C ASN A 159 -1.99 -11.29 -6.37
N LEU A 160 -0.80 -11.21 -5.78
CA LEU A 160 -0.56 -11.58 -4.38
C LEU A 160 -1.43 -10.74 -3.44
N LEU A 161 -1.41 -9.40 -3.55
CA LEU A 161 -2.22 -8.51 -2.71
C LEU A 161 -3.72 -8.78 -2.87
N ASN A 162 -4.20 -9.01 -4.10
CA ASN A 162 -5.59 -9.39 -4.37
C ASN A 162 -5.96 -10.74 -3.75
N SER A 163 -5.07 -11.73 -3.81
CA SER A 163 -5.29 -13.03 -3.20
C SER A 163 -5.37 -12.92 -1.67
N MET A 164 -4.49 -12.12 -1.05
CA MET A 164 -4.51 -11.85 0.39
C MET A 164 -5.79 -11.09 0.82
N LYS A 165 -6.25 -10.13 0.01
CA LYS A 165 -7.55 -9.48 0.23
C LYS A 165 -8.68 -10.50 0.34
N LYS A 166 -8.78 -11.39 -0.63
CA LYS A 166 -9.84 -12.41 -0.70
C LYS A 166 -9.74 -13.44 0.42
N SER A 167 -8.54 -13.97 0.68
CA SER A 167 -8.34 -15.06 1.64
C SER A 167 -8.38 -14.62 3.10
N ARG A 168 -8.00 -13.35 3.40
CA ARG A 168 -7.89 -12.83 4.76
C ARG A 168 -8.87 -11.70 5.07
N GLY A 169 -9.67 -11.26 4.11
CA GLY A 169 -10.62 -10.14 4.28
C GLY A 169 -9.93 -8.80 4.53
N LEU A 170 -8.72 -8.61 3.97
CA LEU A 170 -7.94 -7.39 4.18
C LEU A 170 -8.59 -6.17 3.54
N THR A 171 -8.44 -5.03 4.19
CA THR A 171 -8.79 -3.72 3.67
C THR A 171 -7.50 -3.00 3.26
N TYR A 172 -7.49 -2.35 2.09
CA TYR A 172 -6.31 -1.62 1.61
C TYR A 172 -6.60 -0.14 1.39
N LEU A 173 -5.65 0.71 1.79
CA LEU A 173 -5.42 2.00 1.17
C LEU A 173 -4.25 1.83 0.19
N PHE A 174 -4.56 1.78 -1.10
CA PHE A 174 -3.58 1.56 -2.16
C PHE A 174 -3.19 2.91 -2.79
N ILE A 175 -1.99 3.36 -2.48
CA ILE A 175 -1.44 4.61 -3.00
C ILE A 175 -0.61 4.31 -4.24
N ALA A 176 -0.91 4.98 -5.36
CA ALA A 176 -0.10 4.91 -6.56
C ALA A 176 -0.19 6.21 -7.38
N HIS A 177 0.73 6.37 -8.31
CA HIS A 177 0.68 7.43 -9.33
C HIS A 177 0.16 6.91 -10.68
N ASP A 178 0.15 5.59 -10.88
CA ASP A 178 -0.31 4.94 -12.10
C ASP A 178 -1.79 4.53 -11.97
N LEU A 179 -2.64 5.22 -12.75
CA LEU A 179 -4.08 4.97 -12.79
C LEU A 179 -4.44 3.57 -13.30
N SER A 180 -3.66 3.02 -14.25
CA SER A 180 -3.92 1.67 -14.78
C SER A 180 -3.82 0.60 -13.70
N VAL A 181 -2.83 0.75 -12.83
CA VAL A 181 -2.63 -0.14 -11.68
C VAL A 181 -3.77 -0.04 -10.69
N VAL A 182 -4.17 1.20 -10.38
CA VAL A 182 -5.24 1.45 -9.39
C VAL A 182 -6.58 0.95 -9.89
N ARG A 183 -6.88 1.09 -11.18
CA ARG A 183 -8.07 0.50 -11.80
C ARG A 183 -8.14 -1.01 -11.58
N PHE A 184 -7.00 -1.70 -11.72
CA PHE A 184 -6.95 -3.16 -11.61
C PHE A 184 -7.21 -3.67 -10.18
N ILE A 185 -6.78 -2.93 -9.15
CA ILE A 185 -6.80 -3.43 -7.77
C ILE A 185 -7.90 -2.80 -6.90
N SER A 186 -8.39 -1.60 -7.26
CA SER A 186 -9.26 -0.81 -6.40
C SER A 186 -10.74 -0.99 -6.70
N ASP A 187 -11.55 -0.95 -5.65
CA ASP A 187 -13.02 -0.90 -5.75
C ASP A 187 -13.49 0.55 -5.95
N ARG A 188 -12.92 1.49 -5.17
CA ARG A 188 -13.14 2.94 -5.32
C ARG A 188 -11.82 3.68 -5.39
N ILE A 189 -11.83 4.85 -6.03
CA ILE A 189 -10.65 5.66 -6.24
C ILE A 189 -10.91 7.11 -5.83
N ALA A 190 -10.01 7.66 -5.02
CA ALA A 190 -9.91 9.08 -4.76
C ALA A 190 -8.75 9.68 -5.56
N VAL A 191 -9.04 10.76 -6.28
CA VAL A 191 -8.04 11.55 -6.99
C VAL A 191 -7.67 12.75 -6.13
N ILE A 192 -6.36 12.88 -5.84
CA ILE A 192 -5.83 13.98 -5.02
C ILE A 192 -4.97 14.91 -5.87
N SER A 193 -5.20 16.21 -5.74
CA SER A 193 -4.42 17.27 -6.36
C SER A 193 -4.11 18.35 -5.33
N LYS A 194 -2.83 18.74 -5.18
CA LYS A 194 -2.38 19.80 -4.26
C LYS A 194 -2.94 19.66 -2.83
N GLY A 195 -2.97 18.42 -2.30
CA GLY A 195 -3.44 18.14 -0.95
C GLY A 195 -4.96 18.07 -0.78
N ARG A 196 -5.74 18.15 -1.85
CA ARG A 196 -7.21 18.09 -1.81
C ARG A 196 -7.71 16.92 -2.65
N ILE A 197 -8.69 16.18 -2.13
CA ILE A 197 -9.43 15.20 -2.93
C ILE A 197 -10.36 15.99 -3.87
N VAL A 198 -10.13 15.81 -5.18
CA VAL A 198 -10.87 16.53 -6.23
C VAL A 198 -11.97 15.67 -6.84
N GLU A 199 -11.83 14.35 -6.79
CA GLU A 199 -12.84 13.42 -7.27
C GLU A 199 -12.77 12.11 -6.47
N LEU A 200 -13.93 11.49 -6.24
CA LEU A 200 -14.09 10.20 -5.58
C LEU A 200 -15.23 9.45 -6.26
N ALA A 201 -14.94 8.26 -6.79
CA ALA A 201 -15.94 7.41 -7.43
C ALA A 201 -15.56 5.93 -7.34
N GLU A 202 -16.47 5.05 -7.72
CA GLU A 202 -16.14 3.65 -8.02
C GLU A 202 -15.12 3.60 -9.16
N ALA A 203 -14.24 2.59 -9.15
CA ALA A 203 -13.12 2.54 -10.07
C ALA A 203 -13.58 2.61 -11.54
N GLU A 204 -14.54 1.78 -11.94
CA GLU A 204 -15.04 1.78 -13.33
C GLU A 204 -15.73 3.09 -13.71
N GLU A 205 -16.52 3.69 -12.80
CA GLU A 205 -17.19 4.96 -13.04
C GLU A 205 -16.20 6.10 -13.27
N LEU A 206 -15.13 6.16 -12.47
CA LEU A 206 -14.08 7.17 -12.61
C LEU A 206 -13.37 7.09 -13.98
N PHE A 207 -13.20 5.88 -14.50
CA PHE A 207 -12.55 5.67 -15.81
C PHE A 207 -13.49 5.93 -17.01
N LEU A 208 -14.77 5.59 -16.88
CA LEU A 208 -15.74 5.74 -17.95
C LEU A 208 -16.31 7.17 -18.01
N HIS A 209 -16.56 7.79 -16.86
CA HIS A 209 -17.24 9.07 -16.73
C HIS A 209 -16.53 10.03 -15.77
N PRO A 210 -15.24 10.36 -15.98
CA PRO A 210 -14.51 11.30 -15.12
C PRO A 210 -15.18 12.68 -15.17
N LEU A 211 -15.41 13.27 -14.01
CA LEU A 211 -16.07 14.55 -13.89
C LEU A 211 -15.07 15.71 -13.82
N HIS A 212 -14.07 15.59 -12.92
CA HIS A 212 -13.15 16.68 -12.67
C HIS A 212 -12.11 16.84 -13.81
N PRO A 213 -11.82 18.07 -14.27
CA PRO A 213 -10.85 18.31 -15.36
C PRO A 213 -9.46 17.74 -15.10
N TYR A 214 -9.00 17.77 -13.87
CA TYR A 214 -7.72 17.15 -13.46
C TYR A 214 -7.72 15.63 -13.65
N THR A 215 -8.81 14.95 -13.29
CA THR A 215 -8.97 13.50 -13.52
C THR A 215 -8.95 13.18 -15.00
N LYS A 216 -9.64 13.98 -15.82
CA LYS A 216 -9.61 13.84 -17.30
C LYS A 216 -8.20 14.00 -17.85
N ALA A 217 -7.44 14.97 -17.35
CA ALA A 217 -6.05 15.18 -17.74
C ALA A 217 -5.16 13.99 -17.35
N LEU A 218 -5.27 13.49 -16.11
CA LEU A 218 -4.55 12.30 -15.67
C LEU A 218 -4.90 11.07 -16.52
N LEU A 219 -6.16 10.81 -16.79
CA LEU A 219 -6.61 9.69 -17.63
C LEU A 219 -6.13 9.84 -19.07
N SER A 220 -6.07 11.07 -19.58
CA SER A 220 -5.53 11.34 -20.91
C SER A 220 -4.04 11.00 -21.04
N ALA A 221 -3.30 10.95 -19.94
CA ALA A 221 -1.88 10.60 -19.91
C ALA A 221 -1.63 9.08 -19.82
N VAL A 222 -2.64 8.27 -19.49
CA VAL A 222 -2.49 6.79 -19.40
C VAL A 222 -2.23 6.23 -20.81
N PRO A 223 -1.12 5.49 -21.03
CA PRO A 223 -0.81 4.93 -22.36
C PRO A 223 -1.89 3.95 -22.83
N ILE A 224 -2.23 4.03 -24.11
CA ILE A 224 -3.12 3.07 -24.77
C ILE A 224 -2.24 1.96 -25.36
N PRO A 225 -2.52 0.65 -25.10
CA PRO A 225 -1.69 -0.45 -25.61
C PRO A 225 -1.60 -0.52 -27.15
N ASP A 226 -2.57 0.11 -27.87
CA ASP A 226 -2.56 0.19 -29.32
C ASP A 226 -1.76 1.41 -29.81
N PRO A 227 -0.62 1.21 -30.52
CA PRO A 227 0.19 2.32 -31.02
C PRO A 227 -0.55 3.23 -32.04
N GLY A 228 -1.54 2.69 -32.76
CA GLY A 228 -2.34 3.45 -33.72
C GLY A 228 -3.33 4.40 -33.03
N LEU A 229 -3.91 3.98 -31.94
CA LEU A 229 -4.79 4.79 -31.09
C LEU A 229 -4.00 5.78 -30.25
N GLU A 230 -2.84 5.36 -29.71
CA GLU A 230 -1.98 6.23 -28.90
C GLU A 230 -1.51 7.46 -29.69
N LYS A 231 -1.12 7.31 -30.97
CA LYS A 231 -0.73 8.43 -31.84
C LYS A 231 -1.86 9.44 -32.10
N LYS A 232 -3.10 9.02 -32.01
CA LYS A 232 -4.29 9.88 -32.23
C LYS A 232 -4.81 10.53 -30.95
N LYS A 233 -4.29 10.10 -29.81
CA LYS A 233 -4.70 10.55 -28.49
C LYS A 233 -4.31 12.01 -28.25
N LYS A 234 -5.25 12.82 -27.80
CA LYS A 234 -5.00 14.19 -27.37
C LYS A 234 -4.72 14.21 -25.88
N LEU A 235 -3.54 14.67 -25.49
CA LEU A 235 -3.23 14.93 -24.09
C LEU A 235 -4.00 16.19 -23.64
N LEU A 236 -4.74 16.07 -22.54
CA LEU A 236 -5.40 17.18 -21.90
C LEU A 236 -4.45 17.81 -20.88
N VAL A 237 -4.31 19.11 -20.95
CA VAL A 237 -3.52 19.87 -19.96
C VAL A 237 -4.51 20.48 -18.96
N TYR A 238 -4.27 20.21 -17.69
CA TYR A 238 -5.05 20.82 -16.62
C TYR A 238 -4.38 22.12 -16.16
N ASP A 239 -5.11 23.22 -16.27
CA ASP A 239 -4.69 24.51 -15.74
C ASP A 239 -5.54 24.85 -14.48
N PRO A 240 -4.91 24.87 -13.30
CA PRO A 240 -5.61 25.19 -12.05
C PRO A 240 -6.14 26.63 -11.98
N SER A 241 -5.66 27.54 -12.84
CA SER A 241 -6.09 28.95 -12.86
C SER A 241 -7.41 29.18 -13.60
N CYS A 242 -7.89 28.15 -14.33
CA CYS A 242 -9.13 28.24 -15.11
C CYS A 242 -10.39 27.81 -14.35
N HIS A 243 -10.32 27.68 -12.99
CA HIS A 243 -11.44 27.25 -12.14
C HIS A 243 -11.61 28.13 -10.92
#